data_a98e6c0856c54ecc14bfadadd093e463
#
_entry.id   a98e6c0856c54ecc14bfadadd093e463
#
_cell.length_a   1.000
_cell.length_b   1.000
_cell.length_c   1.000
_cell.angle_alpha   90.00
_cell.angle_beta   90.00
_cell.angle_gamma   90.00
#
_symmetry.space_group_name_H-M   'P 1'
#
loop_
_entity.id
_entity.type
_entity.pdbx_description
1 polymer ?
#
loop_
_entity_poly.entity_id
_entity_poly.type
_entity_poly.pdbx_seq_one_letter_code
_entity_poly.pdbx_strand_id
1 'polypeptide(L)'
;MRRDACRESVYQMGKLTMKRYGSTLFGQTLKATGVAAAMMLSVYAGCAQSGGPFAGFDGSWSGSGTVALSNGTTEHIRCKADYKVNTTGLGLKQNLHCASDSYKFDLSSDVTSQGDRISGNWSEASRNVFGNLQGTAGAGQIDVFVEASGFAANLNVRTNGTKQVVQIDSKGEIRGVTITMTKG
;
A
#
# COMPACT_ATOMS: atom_id res chain seq x y z
N MET A 1 -5.59 -4.66 -19.34
CA MET A 1 -6.54 -3.90 -20.15
C MET A 1 -6.83 -2.46 -19.67
N ARG A 2 -6.12 -1.89 -18.67
CA ARG A 2 -6.29 -0.46 -18.25
C ARG A 2 -5.11 0.45 -18.61
N ARG A 3 -4.04 -0.07 -19.18
CA ARG A 3 -2.87 0.74 -19.62
C ARG A 3 -3.05 1.43 -20.95
N ASP A 4 -3.97 0.96 -21.77
CA ASP A 4 -4.19 1.48 -23.12
C ASP A 4 -5.09 2.72 -23.17
N ALA A 5 -5.96 2.91 -22.16
CA ALA A 5 -6.86 4.06 -22.09
C ALA A 5 -6.16 5.42 -21.89
N CYS A 6 -5.01 5.44 -21.20
CA CYS A 6 -4.24 6.67 -21.02
C CYS A 6 -3.43 7.06 -22.26
N ARG A 7 -3.05 6.08 -23.08
CA ARG A 7 -2.24 6.31 -24.29
C ARG A 7 -3.06 6.81 -25.49
N GLU A 8 -4.30 6.36 -25.61
CA GLU A 8 -5.18 6.82 -26.69
C GLU A 8 -5.71 8.24 -26.50
N SER A 9 -5.89 8.69 -25.26
CA SER A 9 -6.38 10.05 -24.98
C SER A 9 -5.38 11.13 -25.39
N VAL A 10 -4.08 10.86 -25.37
CA VAL A 10 -3.04 11.81 -25.79
C VAL A 10 -2.93 11.89 -27.33
N TYR A 11 -3.25 10.78 -28.04
CA TYR A 11 -3.15 10.75 -29.49
C TYR A 11 -4.30 11.45 -30.21
N GLN A 12 -5.48 11.49 -29.60
CA GLN A 12 -6.65 12.18 -30.17
C GLN A 12 -6.60 13.72 -30.01
N MET A 13 -5.85 14.24 -29.05
CA MET A 13 -5.75 15.70 -28.84
C MET A 13 -4.85 16.43 -29.84
N GLY A 14 -4.03 15.69 -30.61
CA GLY A 14 -3.12 16.26 -31.62
C GLY A 14 -3.73 16.51 -32.99
N LYS A 15 -5.00 16.16 -33.26
CA LYS A 15 -5.64 16.23 -34.59
C LYS A 15 -6.67 17.33 -34.79
N LEU A 16 -6.93 18.13 -33.78
CA LEU A 16 -7.88 19.25 -33.88
C LEU A 16 -7.10 20.56 -33.86
N THR A 17 -6.67 21.03 -35.02
CA THR A 17 -6.67 22.45 -35.40
C THR A 17 -5.73 22.71 -36.56
N MET A 18 -6.28 22.68 -37.75
CA MET A 18 -5.86 23.58 -38.85
C MET A 18 -7.01 23.70 -39.84
N LYS A 19 -7.98 24.49 -39.51
CA LYS A 19 -8.93 24.99 -40.50
C LYS A 19 -8.47 26.39 -40.88
N ARG A 20 -7.90 26.49 -42.11
CA ARG A 20 -7.49 27.75 -42.72
C ARG A 20 -8.71 28.60 -42.92
N TYR A 21 -8.72 29.77 -42.31
CA TYR A 21 -9.64 30.88 -42.65
C TYR A 21 -8.98 31.71 -43.76
N GLY A 22 -9.65 31.73 -44.90
CA GLY A 22 -9.30 32.56 -46.03
C GLY A 22 -9.61 34.04 -45.75
N SER A 23 -8.71 34.85 -46.24
CA SER A 23 -8.75 36.30 -46.21
C SER A 23 -9.88 36.87 -47.07
N THR A 24 -10.70 37.78 -46.52
CA THR A 24 -11.36 38.84 -47.31
C THR A 24 -11.19 40.15 -46.60
N LEU A 25 -10.54 41.06 -47.26
CA LEU A 25 -10.40 42.45 -46.94
C LEU A 25 -11.78 43.17 -47.07
N PHE A 26 -12.20 43.91 -46.07
CA PHE A 26 -12.87 45.24 -46.28
C PHE A 26 -12.93 45.96 -44.92
N GLY A 27 -12.60 47.24 -45.00
CA GLY A 27 -12.21 48.19 -44.02
C GLY A 27 -13.26 48.61 -42.97
N GLN A 28 -12.72 49.38 -42.10
CA GLN A 28 -13.25 50.54 -41.35
C GLN A 28 -13.35 50.44 -39.85
N THR A 29 -12.60 51.37 -39.28
CA THR A 29 -12.82 52.21 -38.08
C THR A 29 -12.79 51.63 -36.68
N LEU A 30 -11.76 52.16 -35.99
CA LEU A 30 -11.61 52.43 -34.54
C LEU A 30 -12.86 52.29 -33.67
N LYS A 31 -12.74 51.55 -32.58
CA LYS A 31 -12.83 52.04 -31.18
C LYS A 31 -12.55 50.93 -30.16
N ALA A 32 -11.54 51.23 -29.39
CA ALA A 32 -11.34 51.01 -27.95
C ALA A 32 -11.81 49.69 -27.28
N THR A 33 -10.84 49.11 -26.55
CA THR A 33 -10.92 48.47 -25.23
C THR A 33 -11.63 47.15 -25.11
N GLY A 34 -10.82 46.17 -24.69
CA GLY A 34 -11.31 44.93 -24.15
C GLY A 34 -10.29 43.78 -24.30
N VAL A 35 -9.12 43.85 -23.64
CA VAL A 35 -8.24 42.69 -23.49
C VAL A 35 -8.88 41.76 -22.45
N ALA A 36 -9.71 40.86 -22.93
CA ALA A 36 -10.11 39.70 -22.12
C ALA A 36 -9.04 38.62 -22.27
N ALA A 37 -8.07 38.64 -21.36
CA ALA A 37 -7.10 37.54 -21.21
C ALA A 37 -7.85 36.34 -20.63
N ALA A 38 -8.33 35.45 -21.51
CA ALA A 38 -8.83 34.13 -21.10
C ALA A 38 -7.63 33.29 -20.64
N MET A 39 -7.36 33.30 -19.33
CA MET A 39 -6.45 32.32 -18.70
C MET A 39 -7.11 30.96 -18.83
N MET A 40 -6.65 30.17 -19.78
CA MET A 40 -6.92 28.73 -19.85
C MET A 40 -6.14 28.07 -18.70
N LEU A 41 -6.83 27.82 -17.61
CA LEU A 41 -6.39 26.93 -16.54
C LEU A 41 -6.34 25.52 -17.13
N SER A 42 -5.15 25.11 -17.60
CA SER A 42 -4.89 23.73 -17.96
C SER A 42 -4.91 22.88 -16.68
N VAL A 43 -6.03 22.25 -16.40
CA VAL A 43 -6.12 21.24 -15.35
C VAL A 43 -5.35 20.01 -15.86
N TYR A 44 -4.09 19.91 -15.45
CA TYR A 44 -3.35 18.65 -15.61
C TYR A 44 -3.98 17.64 -14.66
N ALA A 45 -4.85 16.79 -15.18
CA ALA A 45 -5.24 15.57 -14.48
C ALA A 45 -3.99 14.69 -14.42
N GLY A 46 -3.19 14.84 -13.35
CA GLY A 46 -2.11 13.95 -13.05
C GLY A 46 -2.71 12.56 -12.83
N CYS A 47 -2.37 11.60 -13.70
CA CYS A 47 -2.61 10.19 -13.41
C CYS A 47 -1.82 9.89 -12.14
N ALA A 48 -2.50 9.80 -11.00
CA ALA A 48 -1.91 9.29 -9.78
C ALA A 48 -1.43 7.87 -10.12
N GLN A 49 -0.13 7.68 -10.24
CA GLN A 49 0.45 6.34 -10.28
C GLN A 49 0.09 5.70 -8.96
N SER A 50 -0.87 4.79 -8.99
CA SER A 50 -1.13 3.93 -7.85
C SER A 50 0.17 3.17 -7.60
N GLY A 51 0.87 3.49 -6.53
CA GLY A 51 1.94 2.65 -6.03
C GLY A 51 1.41 1.23 -5.95
N GLY A 52 2.29 0.21 -6.12
CA GLY A 52 1.89 -1.20 -6.10
C GLY A 52 1.08 -1.59 -4.85
N PRO A 53 0.71 -2.86 -4.70
CA PRO A 53 -0.16 -3.34 -3.62
C PRO A 53 0.36 -3.03 -2.20
N PHE A 54 1.66 -2.79 -2.07
CA PHE A 54 2.30 -2.43 -0.80
C PHE A 54 2.48 -0.92 -0.60
N ALA A 55 1.82 -0.07 -1.41
CA ALA A 55 1.86 1.37 -1.21
C ALA A 55 1.38 1.76 0.19
N GLY A 56 2.15 2.65 0.85
CA GLY A 56 1.85 3.12 2.20
C GLY A 56 2.49 2.30 3.33
N PHE A 57 2.96 1.08 3.07
CA PHE A 57 3.60 0.26 4.11
C PHE A 57 5.04 0.70 4.43
N ASP A 58 5.81 1.14 3.43
CA ASP A 58 7.23 1.47 3.56
C ASP A 58 7.53 2.38 4.76
N GLY A 59 8.62 2.08 5.49
CA GLY A 59 9.12 2.84 6.63
C GLY A 59 9.04 2.11 7.96
N SER A 60 9.36 2.84 9.04
CA SER A 60 9.39 2.32 10.41
C SER A 60 8.07 2.59 11.12
N TRP A 61 7.60 1.61 11.87
CA TRP A 61 6.34 1.61 12.58
C TRP A 61 6.55 1.16 14.02
N SER A 62 5.85 1.75 14.96
CA SER A 62 5.89 1.34 16.36
C SER A 62 4.52 1.40 16.99
N GLY A 63 4.26 0.51 17.94
CA GLY A 63 2.97 0.48 18.60
C GLY A 63 2.85 -0.59 19.68
N SER A 64 1.64 -0.78 20.13
CA SER A 64 1.30 -1.72 21.18
C SER A 64 -0.05 -2.38 20.94
N GLY A 65 -0.31 -3.45 21.68
CA GLY A 65 -1.53 -4.20 21.57
C GLY A 65 -1.66 -5.27 22.64
N THR A 66 -2.39 -6.33 22.29
CA THR A 66 -2.66 -7.45 23.17
C THR A 66 -2.46 -8.78 22.47
N VAL A 67 -2.03 -9.77 23.24
CA VAL A 67 -1.95 -11.18 22.86
C VAL A 67 -2.90 -11.97 23.74
N ALA A 68 -3.87 -12.65 23.16
CA ALA A 68 -4.75 -13.59 23.83
C ALA A 68 -4.18 -15.00 23.76
N LEU A 69 -4.10 -15.69 24.89
CA LEU A 69 -3.53 -17.03 25.02
C LEU A 69 -4.61 -18.11 25.18
N SER A 70 -4.25 -19.35 24.91
CA SER A 70 -5.17 -20.48 24.99
C SER A 70 -5.67 -20.81 26.39
N ASN A 71 -4.94 -20.38 27.42
CA ASN A 71 -5.34 -20.48 28.83
C ASN A 71 -6.32 -19.40 29.28
N GLY A 72 -6.75 -18.51 28.37
CA GLY A 72 -7.67 -17.40 28.64
C GLY A 72 -7.02 -16.12 29.16
N THR A 73 -5.70 -16.09 29.33
CA THR A 73 -4.99 -14.89 29.75
C THR A 73 -4.74 -13.96 28.56
N THR A 74 -4.57 -12.68 28.85
CA THR A 74 -4.21 -11.66 27.86
C THR A 74 -3.00 -10.87 28.36
N GLU A 75 -2.02 -10.69 27.50
CA GLU A 75 -0.81 -9.92 27.79
C GLU A 75 -0.73 -8.68 26.91
N HIS A 76 -0.11 -7.63 27.43
CA HIS A 76 0.25 -6.46 26.64
C HIS A 76 1.51 -6.74 25.84
N ILE A 77 1.52 -6.30 24.57
CA ILE A 77 2.66 -6.44 23.67
C ILE A 77 3.06 -5.08 23.10
N ARG A 78 4.35 -4.86 22.95
CA ARG A 78 4.94 -3.70 22.25
C ARG A 78 5.69 -4.20 21.03
N CYS A 79 5.51 -3.52 19.92
CA CYS A 79 6.10 -3.91 18.64
C CYS A 79 6.78 -2.74 17.93
N LYS A 80 7.84 -3.08 17.19
CA LYS A 80 8.47 -2.22 16.18
C LYS A 80 8.57 -3.01 14.89
N ALA A 81 8.21 -2.39 13.78
CA ALA A 81 8.31 -3.00 12.46
C ALA A 81 9.00 -2.06 11.49
N ASP A 82 9.87 -2.62 10.66
CA ASP A 82 10.49 -1.93 9.53
C ASP A 82 10.04 -2.63 8.26
N TYR A 83 9.41 -1.87 7.38
CA TYR A 83 8.99 -2.32 6.06
C TYR A 83 9.83 -1.66 4.99
N LYS A 84 10.27 -2.45 4.01
CA LYS A 84 10.94 -1.97 2.80
C LYS A 84 10.18 -2.44 1.57
N VAL A 85 9.57 -1.51 0.88
CA VAL A 85 8.92 -1.75 -0.41
C VAL A 85 9.96 -1.52 -1.52
N ASN A 86 10.03 -2.45 -2.47
CA ASN A 86 10.96 -2.29 -3.60
C ASN A 86 10.49 -1.18 -4.57
N THR A 87 11.35 -0.78 -5.48
CA THR A 87 11.10 0.32 -6.45
C THR A 87 9.93 0.05 -7.39
N THR A 88 9.56 -1.21 -7.60
CA THR A 88 8.40 -1.59 -8.44
C THR A 88 7.08 -1.58 -7.65
N GLY A 89 7.13 -1.49 -6.32
CA GLY A 89 5.96 -1.61 -5.45
C GLY A 89 5.41 -3.04 -5.34
N LEU A 90 6.09 -4.05 -5.91
CA LEU A 90 5.63 -5.43 -5.99
C LEU A 90 6.33 -6.37 -5.00
N GLY A 91 7.31 -5.87 -4.25
CA GLY A 91 8.03 -6.63 -3.23
C GLY A 91 8.02 -5.89 -1.91
N LEU A 92 7.84 -6.63 -0.82
CA LEU A 92 7.82 -6.13 0.55
C LEU A 92 8.72 -7.00 1.43
N LYS A 93 9.69 -6.38 2.08
CA LYS A 93 10.45 -6.99 3.18
C LYS A 93 10.00 -6.39 4.50
N GLN A 94 9.83 -7.22 5.50
CA GLN A 94 9.44 -6.81 6.84
C GLN A 94 10.40 -7.40 7.87
N ASN A 95 10.78 -6.57 8.85
CA ASN A 95 11.36 -7.02 10.11
C ASN A 95 10.45 -6.53 11.24
N LEU A 96 10.02 -7.43 12.11
CA LEU A 96 9.10 -7.15 13.21
C LEU A 96 9.69 -7.68 14.51
N HIS A 97 9.87 -6.80 15.49
CA HIS A 97 10.28 -7.13 16.84
C HIS A 97 9.16 -6.80 17.82
N CYS A 98 8.67 -7.81 18.52
CA CYS A 98 7.62 -7.64 19.53
C CYS A 98 8.06 -8.26 20.87
N ALA A 99 7.63 -7.67 21.97
CA ALA A 99 7.84 -8.21 23.30
C ALA A 99 6.61 -7.99 24.20
N SER A 100 6.24 -9.03 24.95
CA SER A 100 5.34 -9.00 26.10
C SER A 100 6.09 -9.45 27.36
N ASP A 101 5.40 -9.69 28.46
CA ASP A 101 6.03 -10.18 29.68
C ASP A 101 6.56 -11.61 29.50
N SER A 102 5.84 -12.47 28.76
CA SER A 102 6.17 -13.89 28.58
C SER A 102 6.75 -14.21 27.22
N TYR A 103 6.55 -13.38 26.20
CA TYR A 103 6.90 -13.69 24.81
C TYR A 103 7.77 -12.61 24.16
N LYS A 104 8.69 -13.09 23.34
CA LYS A 104 9.43 -12.27 22.38
C LYS A 104 9.26 -12.87 20.99
N PHE A 105 9.07 -12.01 20.01
CA PHE A 105 8.94 -12.37 18.61
C PHE A 105 9.93 -11.57 17.80
N ASP A 106 10.70 -12.25 16.98
CA ASP A 106 11.69 -11.67 16.08
C ASP A 106 11.42 -12.23 14.67
N LEU A 107 10.53 -11.56 13.95
CA LEU A 107 9.96 -12.02 12.69
C LEU A 107 10.59 -11.26 11.52
N SER A 108 10.94 -12.01 10.47
CA SER A 108 11.28 -11.47 9.16
C SER A 108 10.40 -12.08 8.10
N SER A 109 10.03 -11.29 7.09
CA SER A 109 9.31 -11.81 5.92
C SER A 109 9.80 -11.17 4.62
N ASP A 110 9.70 -11.94 3.53
CA ASP A 110 9.98 -11.50 2.17
C ASP A 110 8.79 -11.91 1.29
N VAL A 111 8.08 -10.93 0.75
CA VAL A 111 6.79 -11.09 0.09
C VAL A 111 6.84 -10.50 -1.30
N THR A 112 6.29 -11.22 -2.27
CA THR A 112 6.14 -10.76 -3.65
C THR A 112 4.68 -10.77 -4.07
N SER A 113 4.33 -9.85 -4.98
CA SER A 113 2.99 -9.69 -5.53
C SER A 113 2.94 -10.02 -7.01
N GLN A 114 1.86 -10.68 -7.40
CA GLN A 114 1.45 -10.91 -8.79
C GLN A 114 -0.01 -10.43 -8.92
N GLY A 115 -0.17 -9.17 -9.29
CA GLY A 115 -1.46 -8.50 -9.25
C GLY A 115 -1.88 -8.20 -7.80
N ASP A 116 -3.02 -8.71 -7.39
CA ASP A 116 -3.55 -8.64 -6.02
C ASP A 116 -3.11 -9.82 -5.14
N ARG A 117 -2.62 -10.90 -5.74
CA ARG A 117 -2.13 -12.08 -5.01
C ARG A 117 -0.72 -11.85 -4.51
N ILE A 118 -0.48 -12.26 -3.29
CA ILE A 118 0.85 -12.22 -2.68
C ILE A 118 1.25 -13.60 -2.15
N SER A 119 2.55 -13.87 -2.20
CA SER A 119 3.16 -15.05 -1.60
C SER A 119 4.56 -14.72 -1.12
N GLY A 120 5.06 -15.50 -0.18
CA GLY A 120 6.39 -15.29 0.36
C GLY A 120 6.73 -16.25 1.47
N ASN A 121 7.86 -15.96 2.10
CA ASN A 121 8.38 -16.72 3.23
C ASN A 121 8.45 -15.82 4.46
N TRP A 122 8.35 -16.44 5.63
CA TRP A 122 8.59 -15.80 6.89
C TRP A 122 9.43 -16.67 7.81
N SER A 123 10.10 -16.06 8.76
CA SER A 123 10.85 -16.75 9.79
C SER A 123 10.70 -16.06 11.14
N GLU A 124 10.78 -16.84 12.21
CA GLU A 124 10.85 -16.39 13.58
C GLU A 124 12.16 -16.88 14.19
N ALA A 125 13.07 -15.92 14.49
CA ALA A 125 14.45 -16.23 14.82
C ALA A 125 14.61 -16.83 16.23
N SER A 126 13.82 -16.39 17.22
CA SER A 126 13.95 -16.86 18.61
C SER A 126 13.58 -18.34 18.78
N ARG A 127 12.72 -18.89 17.92
CA ARG A 127 12.29 -20.30 17.94
C ARG A 127 12.80 -21.12 16.76
N ASN A 128 13.55 -20.47 15.84
CA ASN A 128 14.04 -21.09 14.61
C ASN A 128 12.90 -21.73 13.79
N VAL A 129 11.80 -21.00 13.65
CA VAL A 129 10.63 -21.41 12.85
C VAL A 129 10.66 -20.72 11.50
N PHE A 130 10.40 -21.50 10.45
CA PHE A 130 10.30 -21.03 9.06
C PHE A 130 8.97 -21.46 8.48
N GLY A 131 8.37 -20.59 7.71
CA GLY A 131 7.08 -20.85 7.11
C GLY A 131 6.84 -20.11 5.81
N ASN A 132 5.68 -20.38 5.23
CA ASN A 132 5.19 -19.74 4.02
C ASN A 132 4.00 -18.85 4.36
N LEU A 133 3.76 -17.88 3.48
CA LEU A 133 2.57 -17.06 3.50
C LEU A 133 1.99 -16.93 2.10
N GLN A 134 0.67 -16.83 2.03
CA GLN A 134 -0.06 -16.58 0.80
C GLN A 134 -1.36 -15.82 1.08
N GLY A 135 -1.78 -14.99 0.13
CA GLY A 135 -3.00 -14.23 0.30
C GLY A 135 -3.16 -13.12 -0.73
N THR A 136 -3.68 -11.99 -0.29
CA THR A 136 -3.94 -10.82 -1.13
C THR A 136 -3.43 -9.53 -0.49
N ALA A 137 -3.07 -8.55 -1.33
CA ALA A 137 -2.72 -7.21 -0.90
C ALA A 137 -3.24 -6.16 -1.89
N GLY A 138 -3.67 -5.03 -1.35
CA GLY A 138 -4.12 -3.88 -2.13
C GLY A 138 -4.81 -2.83 -1.27
N ALA A 139 -4.81 -1.58 -1.73
CA ALA A 139 -5.49 -0.47 -1.06
C ALA A 139 -5.15 -0.31 0.44
N GLY A 140 -3.88 -0.56 0.82
CA GLY A 140 -3.45 -0.46 2.22
C GLY A 140 -3.83 -1.66 3.09
N GLN A 141 -4.31 -2.75 2.51
CA GLN A 141 -4.70 -3.97 3.21
C GLN A 141 -3.87 -5.16 2.75
N ILE A 142 -3.50 -6.02 3.69
CA ILE A 142 -2.88 -7.33 3.46
C ILE A 142 -3.70 -8.35 4.24
N ASP A 143 -4.16 -9.39 3.55
CA ASP A 143 -4.86 -10.54 4.12
C ASP A 143 -4.11 -11.80 3.72
N VAL A 144 -3.49 -12.47 4.68
CA VAL A 144 -2.68 -13.65 4.41
C VAL A 144 -2.97 -14.79 5.38
N PHE A 145 -2.84 -16.00 4.87
CA PHE A 145 -2.67 -17.20 5.64
C PHE A 145 -1.18 -17.49 5.78
N VAL A 146 -0.72 -17.68 7.00
CA VAL A 146 0.65 -18.03 7.34
C VAL A 146 0.69 -19.43 7.91
N GLU A 147 1.67 -20.23 7.51
CA GLU A 147 1.83 -21.58 7.98
C GLU A 147 3.30 -21.97 8.18
N ALA A 148 3.55 -22.83 9.15
CA ALA A 148 4.82 -23.47 9.46
C ALA A 148 4.56 -24.81 10.11
N SER A 149 5.61 -25.58 10.42
CA SER A 149 5.45 -26.82 11.17
C SER A 149 4.79 -26.57 12.53
N GLY A 150 3.58 -27.10 12.72
CA GLY A 150 2.82 -26.96 13.97
C GLY A 150 2.16 -25.58 14.22
N PHE A 151 2.20 -24.68 13.25
CA PHE A 151 1.60 -23.35 13.36
C PHE A 151 0.84 -22.95 12.10
N ALA A 152 -0.37 -22.40 12.29
CA ALA A 152 -1.13 -21.78 11.22
C ALA A 152 -1.96 -20.62 11.77
N ALA A 153 -2.03 -19.52 11.03
CA ALA A 153 -2.81 -18.34 11.43
C ALA A 153 -3.31 -17.56 10.21
N ASN A 154 -4.43 -16.87 10.40
CA ASN A 154 -4.84 -15.77 9.52
C ASN A 154 -4.27 -14.46 10.06
N LEU A 155 -3.71 -13.66 9.17
CA LEU A 155 -3.15 -12.35 9.48
C LEU A 155 -3.82 -11.32 8.59
N ASN A 156 -4.36 -10.27 9.19
CA ASN A 156 -4.89 -9.09 8.53
C ASN A 156 -4.09 -7.86 8.95
N VAL A 157 -3.63 -7.07 7.99
CA VAL A 157 -2.97 -5.78 8.23
C VAL A 157 -3.74 -4.70 7.46
N ARG A 158 -4.10 -3.64 8.14
CA ARG A 158 -4.76 -2.46 7.55
C ARG A 158 -3.95 -1.22 7.84
N THR A 159 -3.55 -0.54 6.79
CA THR A 159 -2.77 0.71 6.85
C THR A 159 -3.60 1.84 6.26
N ASN A 160 -3.73 2.93 7.01
CA ASN A 160 -4.38 4.16 6.56
C ASN A 160 -3.52 5.36 6.98
N GLY A 161 -2.81 5.95 6.01
CA GLY A 161 -1.86 7.04 6.25
C GLY A 161 -0.74 6.60 7.19
N THR A 162 -0.69 7.20 8.37
CA THR A 162 0.32 6.91 9.40
C THR A 162 -0.16 5.90 10.46
N LYS A 163 -1.33 5.31 10.31
CA LYS A 163 -1.89 4.33 11.25
C LYS A 163 -1.97 2.95 10.62
N GLN A 164 -1.64 1.93 11.40
CA GLN A 164 -1.71 0.53 11.00
C GLN A 164 -2.35 -0.29 12.12
N VAL A 165 -3.22 -1.20 11.75
CA VAL A 165 -3.79 -2.22 12.65
C VAL A 165 -3.41 -3.59 12.12
N VAL A 166 -2.88 -4.43 13.00
CA VAL A 166 -2.51 -5.82 12.73
C VAL A 166 -3.41 -6.71 13.59
N GLN A 167 -4.03 -7.71 12.96
CA GLN A 167 -4.84 -8.73 13.62
C GLN A 167 -4.34 -10.10 13.19
N ILE A 168 -4.18 -10.99 14.17
CA ILE A 168 -3.77 -12.38 13.94
C ILE A 168 -4.75 -13.27 14.68
N ASP A 169 -5.27 -14.28 14.00
CA ASP A 169 -6.13 -15.32 14.55
C ASP A 169 -5.51 -16.70 14.33
N SER A 170 -5.32 -17.45 15.41
CA SER A 170 -4.73 -18.78 15.34
C SER A 170 -5.42 -19.76 16.29
N LYS A 171 -5.17 -21.06 16.09
CA LYS A 171 -5.72 -22.12 16.93
C LYS A 171 -4.71 -22.69 17.94
N GLY A 172 -3.47 -22.16 17.94
CA GLY A 172 -2.38 -22.62 18.80
C GLY A 172 -2.44 -22.08 20.24
N GLU A 173 -1.29 -22.01 20.88
CA GLU A 173 -1.12 -21.40 22.22
C GLU A 173 -1.48 -19.92 22.21
N ILE A 174 -1.07 -19.20 21.18
CA ILE A 174 -1.54 -17.84 20.88
C ILE A 174 -2.85 -17.98 20.12
N ARG A 175 -3.92 -17.40 20.65
CA ARG A 175 -5.26 -17.43 20.04
C ARG A 175 -5.50 -16.23 19.14
N GLY A 176 -5.06 -15.07 19.58
CA GLY A 176 -5.24 -13.85 18.83
C GLY A 176 -4.24 -12.77 19.23
N VAL A 177 -3.91 -11.92 18.28
CA VAL A 177 -3.08 -10.74 18.51
C VAL A 177 -3.77 -9.55 17.85
N THR A 178 -3.82 -8.43 18.55
CA THR A 178 -4.25 -7.15 17.98
C THR A 178 -3.24 -6.09 18.36
N ILE A 179 -2.69 -5.41 17.34
CA ILE A 179 -1.66 -4.37 17.52
C ILE A 179 -2.10 -3.13 16.74
N THR A 180 -1.99 -1.97 17.35
CA THR A 180 -2.12 -0.68 16.68
C THR A 180 -0.75 -0.02 16.63
N MET A 181 -0.32 0.39 15.43
CA MET A 181 0.98 0.98 15.18
C MET A 181 0.84 2.35 14.53
N THR A 182 1.83 3.18 14.74
CA THR A 182 1.97 4.49 14.10
C THR A 182 3.30 4.54 13.38
N LYS A 183 3.30 5.14 12.21
CA LYS A 183 4.50 5.40 11.41
C LYS A 183 5.34 6.48 12.08
N GLY A 184 6.64 6.20 12.25
CA GLY A 184 7.63 7.14 12.80
C GLY A 184 8.21 8.05 11.74
#